data_4ebbc07be0039ac4d292a75401cf5b3e
#
_entry.id   4ebbc07be0039ac4d292a75401cf5b3e
#
_cell.length_a   1.000
_cell.length_b   1.000
_cell.length_c   1.000
_cell.angle_alpha   90.00
_cell.angle_beta   90.00
_cell.angle_gamma   90.00
#
_symmetry.space_group_name_H-M   'P 1'
#
loop_
_entity.id
_entity.type
_entity.pdbx_description
1 polymer ?
#
loop_
_entity_poly.entity_id
_entity_poly.type
_entity_poly.pdbx_seq_one_letter_code
_entity_poly.pdbx_strand_id
1 'polypeptide(L)'
;MKERKYIYSATVLIALLLVAAGCERNVDELEPATYPVTPEVFIDGFSSGLYYSAYGTSKVTAFSVDNEVKYKGTSSMKFEVPDADDPNGSYVGGVFGTNPGRDLSGYNVLTFWAKASQPATLNEVGFGNDMGESKYQ
;
A
#
# COMPACT_ATOMS: atom_id res chain seq x y z
N MET A 1 -23.18 -35.32 -50.74
CA MET A 1 -21.92 -34.59 -50.41
C MET A 1 -22.04 -33.07 -50.43
N LYS A 2 -22.94 -32.46 -51.18
CA LYS A 2 -23.14 -31.00 -51.23
C LYS A 2 -23.70 -30.43 -49.93
N GLU A 3 -24.65 -31.05 -49.30
CA GLU A 3 -25.34 -30.56 -48.11
C GLU A 3 -24.42 -30.42 -46.87
N ARG A 4 -23.47 -31.33 -46.67
CA ARG A 4 -22.50 -31.24 -45.57
C ARG A 4 -21.62 -29.99 -45.64
N LYS A 5 -21.25 -29.55 -46.84
CA LYS A 5 -20.43 -28.34 -47.04
C LYS A 5 -21.16 -27.06 -46.61
N TYR A 6 -22.45 -26.97 -46.83
CA TYR A 6 -23.26 -25.82 -46.43
C TYR A 6 -23.44 -25.75 -44.92
N ILE A 7 -23.57 -26.92 -44.24
CA ILE A 7 -23.68 -26.96 -42.77
C ILE A 7 -22.37 -26.49 -42.12
N TYR A 8 -21.21 -26.94 -42.58
CA TYR A 8 -19.91 -26.48 -42.08
C TYR A 8 -19.70 -24.98 -42.33
N SER A 9 -20.07 -24.48 -43.50
CA SER A 9 -19.96 -23.07 -43.83
C SER A 9 -20.86 -22.20 -42.94
N ALA A 10 -22.09 -22.64 -42.69
CA ALA A 10 -23.02 -21.95 -41.79
C ALA A 10 -22.53 -21.94 -40.31
N THR A 11 -22.00 -23.07 -39.84
CA THR A 11 -21.44 -23.15 -38.46
C THR A 11 -20.23 -22.26 -38.28
N VAL A 12 -19.34 -22.18 -39.25
CA VAL A 12 -18.17 -21.29 -39.21
C VAL A 12 -18.61 -19.83 -39.22
N LEU A 13 -19.61 -19.48 -40.01
CA LEU A 13 -20.13 -18.11 -40.09
C LEU A 13 -20.78 -17.68 -38.76
N ILE A 14 -21.55 -18.57 -38.13
CA ILE A 14 -22.17 -18.33 -36.81
C ILE A 14 -21.08 -18.20 -35.74
N ALA A 15 -20.05 -19.03 -35.76
CA ALA A 15 -18.95 -18.93 -34.80
C ALA A 15 -18.18 -17.61 -34.96
N LEU A 16 -17.97 -17.15 -36.20
CA LEU A 16 -17.30 -15.88 -36.50
C LEU A 16 -18.15 -14.68 -36.00
N LEU A 17 -19.46 -14.74 -36.16
CA LEU A 17 -20.39 -13.70 -35.64
C LEU A 17 -20.41 -13.64 -34.11
N LEU A 18 -20.32 -14.78 -33.42
CA LEU A 18 -20.25 -14.82 -31.94
C LEU A 18 -18.95 -14.25 -31.40
N VAL A 19 -17.84 -14.40 -32.11
CA VAL A 19 -16.55 -13.80 -31.71
C VAL A 19 -16.53 -12.28 -31.95
N ALA A 20 -17.23 -11.80 -32.99
CA ALA A 20 -17.35 -10.36 -33.27
C ALA A 20 -18.29 -9.61 -32.31
N ALA A 21 -19.19 -10.33 -31.62
CA ALA A 21 -20.04 -9.78 -30.57
C ALA A 21 -19.33 -9.75 -29.18
N GLY A 22 -18.01 -9.73 -29.14
CA GLY A 22 -17.21 -9.51 -27.93
C GLY A 22 -17.68 -8.23 -27.26
N CYS A 23 -17.91 -8.27 -25.95
CA CYS A 23 -18.33 -7.13 -25.15
C CYS A 23 -17.36 -5.95 -25.36
N GLU A 24 -17.74 -4.97 -26.16
CA GLU A 24 -17.08 -3.67 -26.15
C GLU A 24 -17.37 -3.03 -24.79
N ARG A 25 -16.36 -2.97 -23.95
CA ARG A 25 -16.46 -2.23 -22.69
C ARG A 25 -16.42 -0.74 -23.04
N ASN A 26 -17.53 -0.05 -22.80
CA ASN A 26 -17.58 1.39 -22.98
C ASN A 26 -16.67 2.06 -21.95
N VAL A 27 -15.52 2.52 -22.41
CA VAL A 27 -14.52 3.18 -21.53
C VAL A 27 -14.94 4.61 -21.17
N ASP A 28 -15.83 5.22 -21.95
CA ASP A 28 -16.32 6.58 -21.71
C ASP A 28 -17.26 6.66 -20.50
N GLU A 29 -17.80 5.52 -20.06
CA GLU A 29 -18.64 5.42 -18.85
C GLU A 29 -17.83 5.09 -17.59
N LEU A 30 -16.52 4.90 -17.70
CA LEU A 30 -15.67 4.63 -16.54
C LEU A 30 -15.38 5.95 -15.82
N GLU A 31 -15.79 6.03 -14.57
CA GLU A 31 -15.35 7.12 -13.69
C GLU A 31 -13.85 6.96 -13.40
N PRO A 32 -13.07 8.06 -13.42
CA PRO A 32 -11.67 8.02 -13.00
C PRO A 32 -11.56 7.47 -11.57
N ALA A 33 -10.60 6.60 -11.34
CA ALA A 33 -10.33 6.10 -10.00
C ALA A 33 -9.93 7.28 -9.09
N THR A 34 -10.65 7.43 -7.98
CA THR A 34 -10.29 8.41 -6.95
C THR A 34 -9.37 7.76 -5.93
N TYR A 35 -8.30 8.48 -5.56
CA TYR A 35 -7.40 8.04 -4.50
C TYR A 35 -7.95 8.42 -3.13
N PRO A 36 -7.79 7.56 -2.10
CA PRO A 36 -8.16 7.92 -0.74
C PRO A 36 -7.39 9.17 -0.27
N VAL A 37 -8.07 10.05 0.46
CA VAL A 37 -7.49 11.31 0.98
C VAL A 37 -7.25 11.26 2.49
N THR A 38 -7.41 10.10 3.11
CA THR A 38 -7.22 9.89 4.56
C THR A 38 -5.75 10.10 4.93
N PRO A 39 -5.41 11.11 5.74
CA PRO A 39 -4.01 11.41 6.07
C PRO A 39 -3.46 10.56 7.21
N GLU A 40 -4.34 10.04 8.08
CA GLU A 40 -3.94 9.33 9.29
C GLU A 40 -3.20 8.04 8.95
N VAL A 41 -2.05 7.82 9.56
CA VAL A 41 -1.33 6.55 9.55
C VAL A 41 -1.80 5.69 10.71
N PHE A 42 -1.79 6.28 11.92
CA PHE A 42 -2.14 5.59 13.15
C PHE A 42 -2.83 6.54 14.13
N ILE A 43 -4.06 6.19 14.53
CA ILE A 43 -4.79 6.78 15.65
C ILE A 43 -5.45 5.63 16.40
N ASP A 44 -4.85 5.16 17.51
CA ASP A 44 -5.28 3.97 18.26
C ASP A 44 -5.34 2.65 17.45
N GLY A 45 -5.01 2.72 16.17
CA GLY A 45 -4.98 1.64 15.22
C GLY A 45 -4.54 2.14 13.86
N PHE A 46 -4.18 1.23 12.96
CA PHE A 46 -3.83 1.60 11.60
C PHE A 46 -5.06 1.97 10.79
N SER A 47 -4.90 2.99 9.98
CA SER A 47 -5.88 3.30 8.93
C SER A 47 -5.99 2.14 7.96
N SER A 48 -7.20 1.93 7.44
CA SER A 48 -7.46 0.87 6.47
C SER A 48 -6.53 0.95 5.24
N GLY A 49 -6.12 -0.21 4.75
CA GLY A 49 -5.31 -0.33 3.54
C GLY A 49 -3.81 -0.09 3.73
N LEU A 50 -3.34 0.19 4.95
CA LEU A 50 -1.90 0.27 5.23
C LEU A 50 -1.27 -1.10 5.38
N TYR A 51 -0.06 -1.24 4.87
CA TYR A 51 0.82 -2.38 5.11
C TYR A 51 2.18 -1.88 5.57
N TYR A 52 2.89 -2.67 6.38
CA TYR A 52 4.27 -2.39 6.77
C TYR A 52 5.25 -3.22 5.96
N SER A 53 6.32 -2.58 5.48
CA SER A 53 7.43 -3.23 4.80
C SER A 53 8.75 -2.74 5.38
N ALA A 54 9.53 -3.65 5.94
CA ALA A 54 10.86 -3.35 6.49
C ALA A 54 11.89 -3.18 5.37
N TYR A 55 12.85 -2.29 5.56
CA TYR A 55 13.93 -2.05 4.61
C TYR A 55 15.11 -3.00 4.81
N GLY A 56 15.63 -3.55 3.72
CA GLY A 56 16.91 -4.25 3.68
C GLY A 56 17.16 -5.20 4.86
N THR A 57 18.14 -4.91 5.67
CA THR A 57 18.52 -5.67 6.87
C THR A 57 17.87 -5.15 8.16
N SER A 58 16.83 -4.34 8.05
CA SER A 58 16.05 -3.90 9.21
C SER A 58 15.39 -5.10 9.89
N LYS A 59 15.26 -5.02 11.22
CA LYS A 59 14.53 -6.02 12.00
C LYS A 59 13.05 -6.03 11.59
N VAL A 60 12.63 -7.07 10.89
CA VAL A 60 11.27 -7.19 10.34
C VAL A 60 10.17 -7.25 11.41
N THR A 61 10.52 -7.71 12.62
CA THR A 61 9.63 -7.81 13.77
C THR A 61 9.70 -6.61 14.72
N ALA A 62 10.42 -5.56 14.34
CA ALA A 62 10.62 -4.38 15.19
C ALA A 62 9.33 -3.64 15.52
N PHE A 63 8.34 -3.74 14.65
CA PHE A 63 7.09 -3.02 14.77
C PHE A 63 6.02 -3.83 15.49
N SER A 64 5.32 -3.20 16.42
CA SER A 64 4.15 -3.73 17.13
C SER A 64 3.22 -2.61 17.60
N VAL A 65 2.03 -2.97 18.08
CA VAL A 65 1.10 -2.05 18.75
C VAL A 65 1.25 -2.22 20.26
N ASP A 66 1.43 -1.11 20.97
CA ASP A 66 1.53 -1.05 22.43
C ASP A 66 0.25 -0.44 23.01
N ASN A 67 -0.40 -1.17 23.90
CA ASN A 67 -1.61 -0.71 24.58
C ASN A 67 -1.34 -0.13 25.97
N GLU A 68 -0.11 -0.18 26.45
CA GLU A 68 0.29 0.30 27.77
C GLU A 68 0.95 1.69 27.68
N VAL A 69 1.97 1.81 26.83
CA VAL A 69 2.70 3.06 26.65
C VAL A 69 2.09 3.85 25.48
N LYS A 70 1.44 4.96 25.80
CA LYS A 70 0.76 5.83 24.83
C LYS A 70 0.77 7.28 25.31
N TYR A 71 0.68 8.23 24.40
CA TYR A 71 0.51 9.65 24.73
C TYR A 71 -0.96 9.98 24.98
N LYS A 72 -1.85 9.51 24.12
CA LYS A 72 -3.29 9.75 24.16
C LYS A 72 -4.00 8.55 23.54
N GLY A 73 -5.27 8.38 23.82
CA GLY A 73 -6.09 7.29 23.27
C GLY A 73 -5.83 5.95 23.94
N THR A 74 -5.93 4.86 23.18
CA THR A 74 -5.91 3.48 23.68
C THR A 74 -4.61 2.75 23.37
N SER A 75 -3.87 3.15 22.33
CA SER A 75 -2.64 2.49 21.91
C SER A 75 -1.64 3.41 21.21
N SER A 76 -0.44 2.91 20.97
CA SER A 76 0.61 3.57 20.20
C SER A 76 1.32 2.58 19.28
N MET A 77 2.03 3.10 18.27
CA MET A 77 3.02 2.33 17.53
C MET A 77 4.27 2.17 18.38
N LYS A 78 4.76 0.94 18.53
CA LYS A 78 6.02 0.62 19.17
C LYS A 78 7.03 0.16 18.15
N PHE A 79 8.21 0.73 18.18
CA PHE A 79 9.37 0.28 17.43
C PHE A 79 10.43 -0.20 18.40
N GLU A 80 10.79 -1.48 18.30
CA GLU A 80 11.85 -2.07 19.09
C GLU A 80 13.18 -1.91 18.34
N VAL A 81 14.02 -0.99 18.83
CA VAL A 81 15.36 -0.79 18.26
C VAL A 81 16.24 -1.96 18.68
N PRO A 82 16.77 -2.74 17.74
CA PRO A 82 17.61 -3.89 18.06
C PRO A 82 18.97 -3.46 18.57
N ASP A 83 19.65 -4.35 19.26
CA ASP A 83 21.07 -4.23 19.53
C ASP A 83 21.88 -4.38 18.24
N ALA A 84 23.11 -3.86 18.22
CA ALA A 84 23.96 -3.86 17.03
C ALA A 84 24.23 -5.27 16.45
N ASP A 85 24.21 -6.28 17.29
CA ASP A 85 24.49 -7.68 16.95
C ASP A 85 23.21 -8.55 16.89
N ASP A 86 22.01 -7.94 16.81
CA ASP A 86 20.76 -8.71 16.73
C ASP A 86 20.75 -9.51 15.40
N PRO A 87 20.65 -10.86 15.47
CA PRO A 87 20.70 -11.70 14.27
C PRO A 87 19.49 -11.50 13.34
N ASN A 88 18.43 -10.84 13.83
CA ASN A 88 17.21 -10.59 13.07
C ASN A 88 17.19 -9.21 12.37
N GLY A 89 18.26 -8.43 12.51
CA GLY A 89 18.41 -7.13 11.90
C GLY A 89 19.11 -6.13 12.81
N SER A 90 19.93 -5.26 12.23
CA SER A 90 20.83 -4.36 12.96
C SER A 90 20.25 -2.96 13.20
N TYR A 91 19.09 -2.65 12.66
CA TYR A 91 18.43 -1.35 12.82
C TYR A 91 16.92 -1.48 12.63
N VAL A 92 16.20 -0.38 12.87
CA VAL A 92 14.78 -0.25 12.56
C VAL A 92 14.60 0.71 11.41
N GLY A 93 13.96 0.26 10.35
CA GLY A 93 13.56 1.10 9.22
C GLY A 93 12.52 0.39 8.37
N GLY A 94 11.55 1.14 7.90
CA GLY A 94 10.50 0.59 7.07
C GLY A 94 9.48 1.64 6.65
N VAL A 95 8.56 1.23 5.84
CA VAL A 95 7.48 2.07 5.30
C VAL A 95 6.11 1.52 5.65
N PHE A 96 5.19 2.42 5.94
CA PHE A 96 3.76 2.14 5.94
C PHE A 96 3.20 2.58 4.59
N GLY A 97 3.01 1.62 3.71
CA GLY A 97 2.53 1.86 2.35
C GLY A 97 1.04 1.59 2.18
N THR A 98 0.48 2.12 1.10
CA THR A 98 -0.90 1.85 0.67
C THR A 98 -0.95 1.44 -0.79
N ASN A 99 -1.92 0.59 -1.14
CA ASN A 99 -2.23 0.27 -2.54
C ASN A 99 -3.76 0.25 -2.73
N PRO A 100 -4.32 1.17 -3.54
CA PRO A 100 -3.66 2.28 -4.24
C PRO A 100 -3.05 3.30 -3.26
N GLY A 101 -2.19 4.17 -3.78
CA GLY A 101 -1.64 5.29 -3.02
C GLY A 101 -2.73 6.23 -2.50
N ARG A 102 -2.36 7.16 -1.60
CA ARG A 102 -3.27 8.21 -1.10
C ARG A 102 -2.97 9.54 -1.78
N ASP A 103 -3.99 10.32 -2.04
CA ASP A 103 -3.80 11.72 -2.42
C ASP A 103 -3.64 12.57 -1.16
N LEU A 104 -2.41 12.90 -0.84
CA LEU A 104 -2.05 13.75 0.30
C LEU A 104 -1.62 15.15 -0.15
N SER A 105 -1.92 15.57 -1.38
CA SER A 105 -1.54 16.88 -1.93
C SER A 105 -2.08 18.09 -1.15
N GLY A 106 -3.13 17.89 -0.37
CA GLY A 106 -3.69 18.88 0.54
C GLY A 106 -2.92 19.07 1.86
N TYR A 107 -1.88 18.25 2.12
CA TYR A 107 -1.11 18.25 3.36
C TYR A 107 0.35 18.57 3.09
N ASN A 108 0.98 19.33 3.96
CA ASN A 108 2.36 19.77 3.85
C ASN A 108 3.20 19.51 5.12
N VAL A 109 2.61 18.86 6.12
CA VAL A 109 3.27 18.58 7.40
C VAL A 109 2.90 17.17 7.86
N LEU A 110 3.91 16.43 8.33
CA LEU A 110 3.76 15.20 9.08
C LEU A 110 3.95 15.51 10.57
N THR A 111 3.00 15.12 11.41
CA THR A 111 3.06 15.31 12.87
C THR A 111 2.90 14.00 13.60
N PHE A 112 3.66 13.83 14.66
CA PHE A 112 3.55 12.67 15.55
C PHE A 112 4.09 12.99 16.95
N TRP A 113 3.70 12.21 17.93
CA TRP A 113 4.27 12.22 19.26
C TRP A 113 5.24 11.05 19.41
N ALA A 114 6.43 11.32 19.90
CA ALA A 114 7.45 10.29 20.11
C ALA A 114 7.90 10.24 21.57
N LYS A 115 8.13 9.02 22.05
CA LYS A 115 8.75 8.72 23.34
C LYS A 115 9.75 7.60 23.15
N ALA A 116 10.94 7.74 23.69
CA ALA A 116 11.93 6.68 23.72
C ALA A 116 12.19 6.23 25.16
N SER A 117 12.53 4.97 25.37
CA SER A 117 12.93 4.42 26.67
C SER A 117 14.37 4.85 27.04
N GLN A 118 15.17 5.22 26.05
CA GLN A 118 16.55 5.73 26.17
C GLN A 118 16.77 6.84 25.15
N PRO A 119 17.78 7.70 25.32
CA PRO A 119 18.16 8.66 24.29
C PRO A 119 18.41 7.95 22.94
N ALA A 120 17.71 8.42 21.90
CA ALA A 120 17.78 7.86 20.56
C ALA A 120 17.71 8.96 19.52
N THR A 121 18.20 8.68 18.32
CA THR A 121 18.13 9.57 17.16
C THR A 121 17.22 8.94 16.12
N LEU A 122 16.24 9.72 15.67
CA LEU A 122 15.52 9.42 14.44
C LEU A 122 16.36 9.95 13.28
N ASN A 123 16.91 9.05 12.48
CA ASN A 123 17.77 9.42 11.36
C ASN A 123 16.96 10.00 10.19
N GLU A 124 15.80 9.43 9.92
CA GLU A 124 14.94 9.87 8.84
C GLU A 124 13.48 9.59 9.18
N VAL A 125 12.62 10.56 8.91
CA VAL A 125 11.17 10.42 8.91
C VAL A 125 10.64 11.20 7.73
N GLY A 126 9.80 10.58 6.91
CA GLY A 126 9.28 11.22 5.72
C GLY A 126 7.92 10.67 5.28
N PHE A 127 7.34 11.30 4.28
CA PHE A 127 6.14 10.85 3.60
C PHE A 127 6.24 11.15 2.10
N GLY A 128 5.45 10.44 1.30
CA GLY A 128 5.43 10.60 -0.15
C GLY A 128 5.72 9.29 -0.87
N ASN A 129 6.30 9.39 -2.06
CA ASN A 129 6.71 8.22 -2.82
C ASN A 129 8.12 7.80 -2.43
N ASP A 130 8.22 6.65 -1.77
CA ASP A 130 9.50 6.09 -1.32
C ASP A 130 10.32 5.44 -2.46
N MET A 131 9.73 5.23 -3.61
CA MET A 131 10.35 4.53 -4.76
C MET A 131 11.14 5.47 -5.69
N GLY A 132 11.61 6.62 -5.22
CA GLY A 132 12.36 7.54 -6.05
C GLY A 132 12.62 8.90 -5.43
N GLU A 133 12.87 9.89 -6.28
CA GLU A 133 13.23 11.26 -5.88
C GLU A 133 12.05 12.09 -5.32
N SER A 134 10.84 11.52 -5.27
CA SER A 134 9.60 12.24 -4.92
C SER A 134 9.18 12.12 -3.46
N LYS A 135 10.03 11.63 -2.59
CA LYS A 135 9.72 11.56 -1.16
C LYS A 135 9.96 12.91 -0.48
N TYR A 136 9.13 13.22 0.51
CA TYR A 136 9.28 14.38 1.38
C TYR A 136 9.89 13.93 2.72
N GLN A 137 10.92 14.62 3.15
CA GLN A 137 11.67 14.37 4.39
C GLN A 137 11.47 15.51 5.38
#